data_0057f1a38c67a03335052acf1cec589a
#
_entry.id   0057f1a38c67a03335052acf1cec589a
#
_cell.length_a   1.000
_cell.length_b   1.000
_cell.length_c   1.000
_cell.angle_alpha   90.00
_cell.angle_beta   90.00
_cell.angle_gamma   90.00
#
_symmetry.space_group_name_H-M   'P 1'
#
loop_
_entity.id
_entity.type
_entity.pdbx_description
1 polymer ?
#
loop_
_entity_poly.entity_id
_entity_poly.type
_entity_poly.pdbx_seq_one_letter_code
_entity_poly.pdbx_strand_id
1 'polypeptide(L)'
;VEVMIPEGYTLDRIFALLEENGVATASELSDAATNYDFDYDFLDDSTLGQSERLEGYLFPDTYEFYVNSEPETVLSRMLSNFQNRVFDEEQVDQNLIAQAEANGYSLRDILTIASIIERETDGVDQTSISSVIYNRLNEGGGTNGYLQMDSTIYYIIGDYSRALTAEDLAIDSPYNTYLYQGLPAGPICCPGLTAIRAALDPDETDYYYFYLGDDGSTHFFSDYDEFLAFRDSQTGETQTDDG
;
A
#
# COMPACT_ATOMS: atom_id res chain seq x y z
N VAL A 1 -21.96 11.63 13.65
CA VAL A 1 -20.70 12.35 13.35
C VAL A 1 -20.25 12.01 11.95
N GLU A 2 -19.67 13.00 11.27
CA GLU A 2 -19.05 12.82 9.98
C GLU A 2 -17.53 12.62 10.20
N VAL A 3 -16.97 11.56 9.63
CA VAL A 3 -15.55 11.22 9.76
C VAL A 3 -14.99 10.99 8.37
N MET A 4 -14.01 11.80 7.98
CA MET A 4 -13.26 11.63 6.74
C MET A 4 -12.06 10.71 7.00
N ILE A 5 -12.02 9.57 6.34
CA ILE A 5 -10.90 8.62 6.37
C ILE A 5 -10.01 8.92 5.17
N PRO A 6 -8.77 9.43 5.38
CA PRO A 6 -7.85 9.71 4.29
C PRO A 6 -7.30 8.45 3.62
N GLU A 7 -6.95 8.57 2.34
CA GLU A 7 -6.15 7.57 1.63
C GLU A 7 -4.80 7.36 2.35
N GLY A 8 -4.25 6.15 2.27
CA GLY A 8 -2.97 5.82 2.89
C GLY A 8 -3.00 5.61 4.41
N TYR A 9 -4.18 5.62 5.06
CA TYR A 9 -4.30 5.25 6.49
C TYR A 9 -4.22 3.74 6.66
N THR A 10 -3.51 3.32 7.71
CA THR A 10 -3.52 1.93 8.20
C THR A 10 -4.75 1.67 9.06
N LEU A 11 -5.08 0.40 9.32
CA LEU A 11 -6.16 0.02 10.25
C LEU A 11 -6.02 0.74 11.60
N ASP A 12 -4.82 0.74 12.18
CA ASP A 12 -4.58 1.39 13.47
C ASP A 12 -4.91 2.88 13.45
N ARG A 13 -4.54 3.58 12.38
CA ARG A 13 -4.85 5.01 12.20
C ARG A 13 -6.32 5.25 11.99
N ILE A 14 -7.00 4.38 11.23
CA ILE A 14 -8.46 4.44 11.03
C ILE A 14 -9.17 4.22 12.36
N PHE A 15 -8.78 3.20 13.13
CA PHE A 15 -9.40 2.89 14.42
C PHE A 15 -9.20 3.99 15.44
N ALA A 16 -7.98 4.56 15.52
CA ALA A 16 -7.71 5.70 16.37
C ALA A 16 -8.57 6.92 16.00
N LEU A 17 -8.72 7.21 14.70
CA LEU A 17 -9.55 8.32 14.23
C LEU A 17 -11.03 8.11 14.54
N LEU A 18 -11.55 6.88 14.40
CA LEU A 18 -12.93 6.55 14.75
C LEU A 18 -13.17 6.67 16.26
N GLU A 19 -12.21 6.27 17.10
CA GLU A 19 -12.27 6.42 18.55
C GLU A 19 -12.24 7.90 18.96
N GLU A 20 -11.36 8.72 18.37
CA GLU A 20 -11.31 10.17 18.61
C GLU A 20 -12.64 10.87 18.32
N ASN A 21 -13.39 10.37 17.34
CA ASN A 21 -14.71 10.87 16.97
C ASN A 21 -15.87 10.22 17.76
N GLY A 22 -15.57 9.34 18.71
CA GLY A 22 -16.55 8.69 19.60
C GLY A 22 -17.43 7.66 18.88
N VAL A 23 -16.97 7.11 17.74
CA VAL A 23 -17.74 6.12 16.95
C VAL A 23 -17.72 4.76 17.64
N ALA A 24 -16.52 4.22 17.94
CA ALA A 24 -16.28 3.01 18.70
C ALA A 24 -14.83 3.05 19.21
N THR A 25 -14.46 2.24 20.21
CA THR A 25 -13.07 2.20 20.68
C THR A 25 -12.17 1.48 19.68
N ALA A 26 -10.90 1.89 19.58
CA ALA A 26 -9.92 1.26 18.69
C ALA A 26 -9.75 -0.24 19.02
N SER A 27 -9.83 -0.60 20.31
CA SER A 27 -9.75 -1.99 20.74
C SER A 27 -10.93 -2.84 20.28
N GLU A 28 -12.16 -2.33 20.34
CA GLU A 28 -13.36 -3.04 19.86
C GLU A 28 -13.35 -3.19 18.35
N LEU A 29 -12.93 -2.13 17.63
CA LEU A 29 -12.76 -2.17 16.17
C LEU A 29 -11.71 -3.20 15.75
N SER A 30 -10.57 -3.25 16.45
CA SER A 30 -9.50 -4.23 16.18
C SER A 30 -9.96 -5.67 16.46
N ASP A 31 -10.71 -5.89 17.56
CA ASP A 31 -11.26 -7.20 17.85
C ASP A 31 -12.27 -7.65 16.79
N ALA A 32 -13.20 -6.78 16.40
CA ALA A 32 -14.15 -7.06 15.35
C ALA A 32 -13.47 -7.29 13.97
N ALA A 33 -12.47 -6.47 13.62
CA ALA A 33 -11.71 -6.63 12.38
C ALA A 33 -11.01 -8.00 12.33
N THR A 34 -10.52 -8.49 13.47
CA THR A 34 -9.80 -9.77 13.57
C THR A 34 -10.76 -10.96 13.59
N ASN A 35 -11.85 -10.90 14.36
CA ASN A 35 -12.60 -12.09 14.77
C ASN A 35 -14.02 -12.17 14.20
N TYR A 36 -14.60 -11.05 13.72
CA TYR A 36 -15.94 -11.09 13.17
C TYR A 36 -15.93 -11.61 11.74
N ASP A 37 -16.82 -12.57 11.46
CA ASP A 37 -16.97 -13.16 10.13
C ASP A 37 -17.85 -12.27 9.24
N PHE A 38 -17.19 -11.39 8.46
CA PHE A 38 -17.87 -10.52 7.50
C PHE A 38 -18.16 -11.30 6.21
N ASP A 39 -19.44 -11.34 5.82
CA ASP A 39 -19.93 -12.06 4.63
C ASP A 39 -19.71 -11.23 3.35
N TYR A 40 -18.47 -11.24 2.84
CA TYR A 40 -18.08 -10.62 1.57
C TYR A 40 -17.20 -11.57 0.76
N ASP A 41 -17.57 -11.86 -0.48
CA ASP A 41 -16.87 -12.77 -1.39
C ASP A 41 -15.40 -12.35 -1.67
N PHE A 42 -15.05 -11.09 -1.49
CA PHE A 42 -13.69 -10.60 -1.70
C PHE A 42 -12.76 -10.77 -0.49
N LEU A 43 -13.27 -11.17 0.66
CA LEU A 43 -12.46 -11.50 1.82
C LEU A 43 -12.11 -12.98 1.82
N ASP A 44 -10.85 -13.29 2.11
CA ASP A 44 -10.39 -14.67 2.26
C ASP A 44 -10.71 -15.18 3.68
N ASP A 45 -11.63 -16.14 3.78
CA ASP A 45 -12.06 -16.75 5.05
C ASP A 45 -10.88 -17.36 5.83
N SER A 46 -9.82 -17.81 5.13
CA SER A 46 -8.61 -18.34 5.78
C SER A 46 -7.84 -17.32 6.60
N THR A 47 -8.13 -16.02 6.42
CA THR A 47 -7.54 -14.92 7.16
C THR A 47 -8.28 -14.58 8.46
N LEU A 48 -9.42 -15.23 8.76
CA LEU A 48 -10.15 -15.02 9.99
C LEU A 48 -9.27 -15.32 11.22
N GLY A 49 -9.22 -14.39 12.15
CA GLY A 49 -8.34 -14.43 13.31
C GLY A 49 -6.96 -13.78 13.09
N GLN A 50 -6.68 -13.24 11.91
CA GLN A 50 -5.48 -12.46 11.64
C GLN A 50 -5.78 -10.96 11.82
N SER A 51 -4.92 -10.25 12.54
CA SER A 51 -5.13 -8.82 12.88
C SER A 51 -5.15 -7.92 11.65
N GLU A 52 -4.36 -8.27 10.63
CA GLU A 52 -4.20 -7.48 9.41
C GLU A 52 -5.14 -7.90 8.26
N ARG A 53 -6.17 -8.75 8.56
CA ARG A 53 -7.04 -9.30 7.49
C ARG A 53 -7.82 -8.24 6.72
N LEU A 54 -8.18 -7.13 7.36
CA LEU A 54 -8.92 -6.02 6.74
C LEU A 54 -7.99 -4.89 6.25
N GLU A 55 -6.66 -5.00 6.40
CA GLU A 55 -5.75 -3.99 5.87
C GLU A 55 -5.89 -3.90 4.35
N GLY A 56 -6.08 -2.68 3.85
CA GLY A 56 -6.35 -2.40 2.45
C GLY A 56 -7.83 -2.43 2.04
N TYR A 57 -8.74 -2.97 2.86
CA TYR A 57 -10.15 -3.15 2.51
C TYR A 57 -11.10 -2.10 3.10
N LEU A 58 -10.66 -1.30 4.08
CA LEU A 58 -11.48 -0.21 4.62
C LEU A 58 -11.35 1.03 3.75
N PHE A 59 -12.25 1.16 2.76
CA PHE A 59 -12.12 2.17 1.70
C PHE A 59 -12.07 3.60 2.26
N PRO A 60 -11.07 4.42 1.86
CA PRO A 60 -11.00 5.83 2.27
C PRO A 60 -12.14 6.64 1.65
N ASP A 61 -12.91 7.30 2.50
CA ASP A 61 -14.05 8.15 2.10
C ASP A 61 -14.52 8.97 3.32
N THR A 62 -15.54 9.80 3.14
CA THR A 62 -16.24 10.46 4.22
C THR A 62 -17.48 9.68 4.63
N TYR A 63 -17.55 9.30 5.89
CA TYR A 63 -18.61 8.48 6.45
C TYR A 63 -19.41 9.22 7.51
N GLU A 64 -20.72 8.98 7.55
CA GLU A 64 -21.55 9.37 8.67
C GLU A 64 -21.77 8.18 9.60
N PHE A 65 -21.39 8.32 10.87
CA PHE A 65 -21.57 7.30 11.91
C PHE A 65 -22.39 7.84 13.07
N TYR A 66 -23.03 6.93 13.81
CA TYR A 66 -23.54 7.27 15.14
C TYR A 66 -22.41 7.14 16.16
N VAL A 67 -22.46 7.95 17.22
CA VAL A 67 -21.55 7.77 18.37
C VAL A 67 -21.94 6.49 19.11
N ASN A 68 -20.94 5.77 19.64
CA ASN A 68 -21.09 4.46 20.27
C ASN A 68 -21.81 3.45 19.36
N SER A 69 -21.40 3.39 18.09
CA SER A 69 -21.85 2.36 17.14
C SER A 69 -21.22 1.00 17.46
N GLU A 70 -21.94 -0.07 17.12
CA GLU A 70 -21.39 -1.42 17.16
C GLU A 70 -20.24 -1.53 16.12
N PRO A 71 -19.03 -2.03 16.52
CA PRO A 71 -17.85 -2.08 15.68
C PRO A 71 -18.07 -2.80 14.34
N GLU A 72 -18.81 -3.92 14.36
CA GLU A 72 -19.11 -4.71 13.16
C GLU A 72 -19.95 -3.89 12.16
N THR A 73 -20.86 -3.05 12.65
CA THR A 73 -21.68 -2.17 11.81
C THR A 73 -20.81 -1.09 11.15
N VAL A 74 -19.85 -0.53 11.88
CA VAL A 74 -18.88 0.46 11.38
C VAL A 74 -18.04 -0.15 10.26
N LEU A 75 -17.42 -1.29 10.54
CA LEU A 75 -16.55 -1.99 9.58
C LEU A 75 -17.32 -2.49 8.36
N SER A 76 -18.53 -3.08 8.55
CA SER A 76 -19.40 -3.50 7.43
C SER A 76 -19.75 -2.34 6.51
N ARG A 77 -19.96 -1.12 7.05
CA ARG A 77 -20.23 0.06 6.23
C ARG A 77 -19.04 0.43 5.35
N MET A 78 -17.83 0.35 5.90
CA MET A 78 -16.60 0.64 5.15
C MET A 78 -16.30 -0.44 4.11
N LEU A 79 -16.50 -1.73 4.44
CA LEU A 79 -16.39 -2.86 3.51
C LEU A 79 -17.43 -2.79 2.39
N SER A 80 -18.68 -2.42 2.70
CA SER A 80 -19.71 -2.20 1.68
C SER A 80 -19.33 -1.06 0.72
N ASN A 81 -18.70 0.01 1.23
CA ASN A 81 -18.21 1.07 0.37
C ASN A 81 -17.04 0.60 -0.50
N PHE A 82 -16.11 -0.19 0.04
CA PHE A 82 -15.07 -0.84 -0.75
C PHE A 82 -15.68 -1.65 -1.90
N GLN A 83 -16.65 -2.51 -1.61
CA GLN A 83 -17.36 -3.29 -2.62
C GLN A 83 -17.96 -2.41 -3.71
N ASN A 84 -18.68 -1.36 -3.31
CA ASN A 84 -19.33 -0.45 -4.24
C ASN A 84 -18.36 0.36 -5.10
N ARG A 85 -17.13 0.65 -4.61
CA ARG A 85 -16.14 1.43 -5.33
C ARG A 85 -15.26 0.58 -6.24
N VAL A 86 -14.81 -0.59 -5.76
CA VAL A 86 -13.86 -1.44 -6.49
C VAL A 86 -14.55 -2.33 -7.51
N PHE A 87 -15.80 -2.77 -7.23
CA PHE A 87 -16.57 -3.61 -8.16
C PHE A 87 -17.60 -2.83 -8.97
N ASP A 88 -17.56 -1.50 -8.98
CA ASP A 88 -18.32 -0.64 -9.88
C ASP A 88 -17.60 -0.54 -11.22
N GLU A 89 -18.20 -1.06 -12.29
CA GLU A 89 -17.66 -1.06 -13.66
C GLU A 89 -17.40 0.35 -14.22
N GLU A 90 -18.09 1.38 -13.70
CA GLU A 90 -17.84 2.77 -14.08
C GLU A 90 -16.56 3.34 -13.43
N GLN A 91 -16.11 2.73 -12.33
CA GLN A 91 -14.96 3.19 -11.56
C GLN A 91 -13.71 2.33 -11.77
N VAL A 92 -13.87 1.01 -11.84
CA VAL A 92 -12.76 0.07 -12.08
C VAL A 92 -13.14 -0.88 -13.21
N ASP A 93 -12.31 -1.00 -14.23
CA ASP A 93 -12.53 -1.96 -15.29
C ASP A 93 -12.38 -3.39 -14.75
N GLN A 94 -13.48 -4.09 -14.65
CA GLN A 94 -13.54 -5.47 -14.13
C GLN A 94 -12.77 -6.47 -15.01
N ASN A 95 -12.52 -6.14 -16.29
CA ASN A 95 -11.66 -6.96 -17.13
C ASN A 95 -10.21 -6.91 -16.67
N LEU A 96 -9.73 -5.77 -16.12
CA LEU A 96 -8.38 -5.67 -15.57
C LEU A 96 -8.22 -6.51 -14.31
N ILE A 97 -9.24 -6.56 -13.42
CA ILE A 97 -9.24 -7.47 -12.28
C ILE A 97 -9.16 -8.93 -12.76
N ALA A 98 -10.00 -9.32 -13.72
CA ALA A 98 -9.97 -10.68 -14.26
C ALA A 98 -8.65 -11.02 -14.96
N GLN A 99 -7.99 -10.04 -15.61
CA GLN A 99 -6.67 -10.22 -16.20
C GLN A 99 -5.58 -10.39 -15.13
N ALA A 100 -5.62 -9.60 -14.06
CA ALA A 100 -4.69 -9.74 -12.93
C ALA A 100 -4.80 -11.13 -12.31
N GLU A 101 -6.02 -11.62 -12.08
CA GLU A 101 -6.28 -12.98 -11.59
C GLU A 101 -5.74 -14.06 -12.56
N ALA A 102 -5.96 -13.91 -13.86
CA ALA A 102 -5.43 -14.81 -14.87
C ALA A 102 -3.89 -14.82 -14.92
N ASN A 103 -3.25 -13.72 -14.54
CA ASN A 103 -1.79 -13.58 -14.41
C ASN A 103 -1.27 -14.06 -13.02
N GLY A 104 -2.15 -14.56 -12.16
CA GLY A 104 -1.80 -15.12 -10.85
C GLY A 104 -1.79 -14.12 -9.70
N TYR A 105 -2.28 -12.89 -9.89
CA TYR A 105 -2.43 -11.90 -8.83
C TYR A 105 -3.85 -11.94 -8.27
N SER A 106 -4.00 -12.24 -6.99
CA SER A 106 -5.27 -12.11 -6.29
C SER A 106 -5.66 -10.64 -6.09
N LEU A 107 -6.93 -10.37 -5.74
CA LEU A 107 -7.34 -9.03 -5.34
C LEU A 107 -6.49 -8.50 -4.17
N ARG A 108 -6.11 -9.37 -3.21
CA ARG A 108 -5.22 -8.99 -2.10
C ARG A 108 -3.83 -8.57 -2.60
N ASP A 109 -3.28 -9.24 -3.62
CA ASP A 109 -2.01 -8.84 -4.22
C ASP A 109 -2.12 -7.47 -4.92
N ILE A 110 -3.21 -7.23 -5.63
CA ILE A 110 -3.49 -5.93 -6.25
C ILE A 110 -3.61 -4.83 -5.19
N LEU A 111 -4.33 -5.07 -4.09
CA LEU A 111 -4.41 -4.12 -2.98
C LEU A 111 -3.06 -3.92 -2.29
N THR A 112 -2.24 -4.95 -2.21
CA THR A 112 -0.87 -4.85 -1.68
C THR A 112 -0.02 -3.93 -2.55
N ILE A 113 -0.04 -4.12 -3.87
CA ILE A 113 0.64 -3.24 -4.83
C ILE A 113 0.10 -1.82 -4.73
N ALA A 114 -1.23 -1.65 -4.74
CA ALA A 114 -1.88 -0.35 -4.62
C ALA A 114 -1.50 0.38 -3.32
N SER A 115 -1.40 -0.34 -2.20
CA SER A 115 -1.02 0.24 -0.91
C SER A 115 0.44 0.71 -0.88
N ILE A 116 1.34 0.04 -1.60
CA ILE A 116 2.72 0.49 -1.79
C ILE A 116 2.74 1.75 -2.66
N ILE A 117 2.06 1.73 -3.81
CA ILE A 117 1.93 2.89 -4.70
C ILE A 117 1.42 4.12 -3.95
N GLU A 118 0.36 3.95 -3.14
CA GLU A 118 -0.24 5.02 -2.33
C GLU A 118 0.76 5.66 -1.36
N ARG A 119 1.75 4.90 -0.90
CA ARG A 119 2.75 5.34 0.09
C ARG A 119 4.05 5.85 -0.53
N GLU A 120 4.29 5.60 -1.83
CA GLU A 120 5.52 6.00 -2.52
C GLU A 120 5.39 7.32 -3.30
N THR A 121 4.16 7.79 -3.57
CA THR A 121 3.92 9.02 -4.35
C THR A 121 2.73 9.80 -3.83
N ASP A 122 2.70 11.09 -4.11
CA ASP A 122 1.59 12.00 -3.82
C ASP A 122 0.46 11.99 -4.89
N GLY A 123 0.46 10.98 -5.76
CA GLY A 123 -0.63 10.71 -6.71
C GLY A 123 -0.35 11.08 -8.17
N VAL A 124 0.85 11.60 -8.51
CA VAL A 124 1.14 12.04 -9.89
C VAL A 124 1.66 10.89 -10.77
N ASP A 125 2.56 10.05 -10.24
CA ASP A 125 3.33 9.06 -11.02
C ASP A 125 2.93 7.61 -10.68
N GLN A 126 1.68 7.38 -10.26
CA GLN A 126 1.25 6.09 -9.73
C GLN A 126 1.38 4.94 -10.73
N THR A 127 1.06 5.14 -12.01
CA THR A 127 1.19 4.10 -13.06
C THR A 127 2.63 3.76 -13.36
N SER A 128 3.55 4.74 -13.31
CA SER A 128 4.99 4.52 -13.49
C SER A 128 5.61 3.83 -12.26
N ILE A 129 5.21 4.18 -11.03
CA ILE A 129 5.60 3.45 -9.82
C ILE A 129 5.10 2.00 -9.88
N SER A 130 3.85 1.79 -10.33
CA SER A 130 3.30 0.46 -10.56
C SER A 130 4.16 -0.36 -11.51
N SER A 131 4.58 0.25 -12.64
CA SER A 131 5.48 -0.37 -13.61
C SER A 131 6.80 -0.82 -12.96
N VAL A 132 7.43 0.03 -12.12
CA VAL A 132 8.65 -0.33 -11.39
C VAL A 132 8.41 -1.54 -10.47
N ILE A 133 7.28 -1.58 -9.76
CA ILE A 133 6.94 -2.71 -8.87
C ILE A 133 6.85 -4.01 -9.67
N TYR A 134 6.09 -4.03 -10.77
CA TYR A 134 5.95 -5.22 -11.61
C TYR A 134 7.27 -5.64 -12.27
N ASN A 135 8.08 -4.67 -12.74
CA ASN A 135 9.38 -4.95 -13.32
C ASN A 135 10.33 -5.60 -12.30
N ARG A 136 10.32 -5.14 -11.03
CA ARG A 136 11.09 -5.75 -9.94
C ARG A 136 10.57 -7.13 -9.56
N LEU A 137 9.26 -7.34 -9.50
CA LEU A 137 8.64 -8.65 -9.24
C LEU A 137 9.04 -9.69 -10.30
N ASN A 138 9.21 -9.26 -11.55
CA ASN A 138 9.66 -10.10 -12.66
C ASN A 138 11.20 -10.30 -12.68
N GLU A 139 11.89 -10.06 -11.55
CA GLU A 139 13.32 -10.25 -11.36
C GLU A 139 14.21 -9.41 -12.30
N GLY A 140 13.68 -8.27 -12.78
CA GLY A 140 14.40 -7.38 -13.69
C GLY A 140 15.36 -6.40 -12.99
N GLY A 141 16.22 -5.75 -13.80
CA GLY A 141 17.08 -4.64 -13.38
C GLY A 141 18.10 -4.95 -12.29
N GLY A 142 18.43 -6.23 -12.07
CA GLY A 142 19.36 -6.64 -11.01
C GLY A 142 18.76 -6.63 -9.60
N THR A 143 17.46 -6.38 -9.44
CA THR A 143 16.77 -6.37 -8.15
C THR A 143 16.44 -7.77 -7.62
N ASN A 144 16.52 -8.79 -8.48
CA ASN A 144 16.32 -10.21 -8.14
C ASN A 144 14.98 -10.46 -7.41
N GLY A 145 13.90 -9.75 -7.78
CA GLY A 145 12.57 -9.91 -7.16
C GLY A 145 12.41 -9.21 -5.81
N TYR A 146 13.41 -8.49 -5.30
CA TYR A 146 13.28 -7.66 -4.09
C TYR A 146 12.66 -6.31 -4.44
N LEU A 147 11.55 -5.95 -3.78
CA LEU A 147 10.91 -4.65 -4.03
C LEU A 147 11.68 -3.49 -3.40
N GLN A 148 12.27 -3.67 -2.23
CA GLN A 148 13.08 -2.65 -1.53
C GLN A 148 12.34 -1.31 -1.40
N MET A 149 11.10 -1.36 -0.91
CA MET A 149 10.24 -0.20 -0.70
C MET A 149 10.28 0.24 0.76
N ASP A 150 10.73 1.47 1.00
CA ASP A 150 10.84 2.06 2.34
C ASP A 150 9.49 2.11 3.06
N SER A 151 8.41 2.31 2.32
CA SER A 151 7.03 2.32 2.84
C SER A 151 6.68 1.05 3.60
N THR A 152 7.20 -0.11 3.18
CA THR A 152 6.98 -1.39 3.86
C THR A 152 7.68 -1.45 5.22
N ILE A 153 8.85 -0.81 5.35
CA ILE A 153 9.57 -0.72 6.61
C ILE A 153 8.87 0.26 7.55
N TYR A 154 8.43 1.40 7.04
CA TYR A 154 7.63 2.35 7.83
C TYR A 154 6.36 1.72 8.39
N TYR A 155 5.70 0.83 7.63
CA TYR A 155 4.56 0.07 8.12
C TYR A 155 4.93 -0.85 9.30
N ILE A 156 6.07 -1.55 9.21
CA ILE A 156 6.56 -2.45 10.27
C ILE A 156 6.83 -1.69 11.57
N ILE A 157 7.52 -0.53 11.46
CA ILE A 157 7.93 0.24 12.66
C ILE A 157 6.84 1.18 13.20
N GLY A 158 5.82 1.50 12.38
CA GLY A 158 4.74 2.41 12.76
C GLY A 158 5.17 3.88 12.95
N ASP A 159 6.42 4.24 12.65
CA ASP A 159 6.98 5.58 12.86
C ASP A 159 7.44 6.20 11.52
N TYR A 160 6.69 7.16 11.06
CA TYR A 160 6.92 7.90 9.80
C TYR A 160 7.65 9.24 10.02
N SER A 161 8.09 9.53 11.25
CA SER A 161 8.62 10.85 11.62
C SER A 161 10.14 10.98 11.44
N ARG A 162 10.85 9.90 11.17
CA ARG A 162 12.31 9.83 11.07
C ARG A 162 12.76 9.04 9.85
N ALA A 163 14.00 9.26 9.42
CA ALA A 163 14.63 8.44 8.40
C ALA A 163 14.85 7.00 8.90
N LEU A 164 14.82 6.04 7.97
CA LEU A 164 15.15 4.64 8.26
C LEU A 164 16.62 4.45 8.59
N THR A 165 16.90 3.53 9.50
CA THR A 165 18.24 3.10 9.87
C THR A 165 18.56 1.72 9.29
N ALA A 166 19.84 1.34 9.29
CA ALA A 166 20.23 -0.02 8.88
C ALA A 166 19.60 -1.11 9.75
N GLU A 167 19.32 -0.82 11.04
CA GLU A 167 18.64 -1.73 11.95
C GLU A 167 17.17 -1.91 11.56
N ASP A 168 16.49 -0.83 11.12
CA ASP A 168 15.09 -0.91 10.62
C ASP A 168 15.01 -1.80 9.37
N LEU A 169 15.94 -1.64 8.43
CA LEU A 169 16.02 -2.45 7.21
C LEU A 169 16.31 -3.94 7.49
N ALA A 170 16.85 -4.28 8.66
CA ALA A 170 17.19 -5.63 9.07
C ALA A 170 16.11 -6.31 9.95
N ILE A 171 14.97 -5.67 10.18
CA ILE A 171 13.86 -6.25 10.96
C ILE A 171 13.31 -7.48 10.23
N ASP A 172 13.30 -8.63 10.90
CA ASP A 172 12.70 -9.86 10.39
C ASP A 172 11.18 -9.77 10.47
N SER A 173 10.55 -9.49 9.32
CA SER A 173 9.11 -9.36 9.18
C SER A 173 8.69 -9.80 7.77
N PRO A 174 7.54 -10.49 7.62
CA PRO A 174 7.01 -10.87 6.30
C PRO A 174 6.60 -9.66 5.44
N TYR A 175 6.62 -8.46 6.01
CA TYR A 175 6.42 -7.20 5.29
C TYR A 175 7.73 -6.58 4.81
N ASN A 176 8.91 -7.10 5.20
CA ASN A 176 10.21 -6.50 4.85
C ASN A 176 10.64 -6.88 3.43
N THR A 177 10.40 -5.98 2.48
CA THR A 177 10.75 -6.15 1.06
C THR A 177 12.24 -5.97 0.74
N TYR A 178 13.07 -5.67 1.75
CA TYR A 178 14.55 -5.70 1.66
C TYR A 178 15.12 -7.09 1.97
N LEU A 179 14.41 -7.89 2.78
CA LEU A 179 14.86 -9.22 3.20
C LEU A 179 14.18 -10.35 2.43
N TYR A 180 12.96 -10.12 1.93
CA TYR A 180 12.15 -11.14 1.27
C TYR A 180 11.79 -10.70 -0.14
N GLN A 181 11.91 -11.64 -1.09
CA GLN A 181 11.53 -11.44 -2.49
C GLN A 181 10.01 -11.45 -2.65
N GLY A 182 9.52 -10.78 -3.69
CA GLY A 182 8.10 -10.74 -4.00
C GLY A 182 7.33 -9.69 -3.21
N LEU A 183 6.01 -9.84 -3.16
CA LEU A 183 5.12 -8.97 -2.40
C LEU A 183 5.26 -9.22 -0.90
N PRO A 184 5.05 -8.18 -0.05
CA PRO A 184 4.91 -8.37 1.38
C PRO A 184 3.65 -9.20 1.69
N ALA A 185 3.48 -9.60 2.95
CA ALA A 185 2.39 -10.48 3.40
C ALA A 185 0.97 -9.93 3.15
N GLY A 186 0.85 -8.65 2.85
CA GLY A 186 -0.42 -8.00 2.53
C GLY A 186 -0.28 -6.49 2.38
N PRO A 187 -1.41 -5.77 2.22
CA PRO A 187 -1.43 -4.31 2.13
C PRO A 187 -0.81 -3.64 3.35
N ILE A 188 -0.24 -2.46 3.15
CA ILE A 188 0.41 -1.63 4.19
C ILE A 188 -0.38 -0.37 4.54
N CYS A 189 -1.52 -0.15 3.89
CA CYS A 189 -2.51 0.89 4.16
C CYS A 189 -3.78 0.62 3.34
N CYS A 190 -4.82 1.42 3.57
CA CYS A 190 -6.01 1.44 2.73
C CYS A 190 -5.80 2.42 1.57
N PRO A 191 -5.62 1.92 0.33
CA PRO A 191 -5.35 2.76 -0.83
C PRO A 191 -6.60 3.43 -1.38
N GLY A 192 -6.42 4.56 -2.06
CA GLY A 192 -7.45 5.21 -2.85
C GLY A 192 -7.70 4.52 -4.19
N LEU A 193 -8.75 4.95 -4.86
CA LEU A 193 -9.17 4.35 -6.13
C LEU A 193 -8.14 4.55 -7.26
N THR A 194 -7.40 5.66 -7.23
CA THR A 194 -6.37 5.96 -8.22
C THR A 194 -5.19 4.98 -8.12
N ALA A 195 -4.75 4.67 -6.90
CA ALA A 195 -3.69 3.68 -6.68
C ALA A 195 -4.14 2.26 -7.05
N ILE A 196 -5.41 1.90 -6.78
CA ILE A 196 -5.98 0.61 -7.20
C ILE A 196 -5.99 0.49 -8.73
N ARG A 197 -6.40 1.54 -9.43
CA ARG A 197 -6.38 1.58 -10.90
C ARG A 197 -4.96 1.48 -11.45
N ALA A 198 -4.00 2.20 -10.86
CA ALA A 198 -2.60 2.14 -11.25
C ALA A 198 -1.98 0.74 -11.03
N ALA A 199 -2.39 0.04 -9.97
CA ALA A 199 -1.97 -1.34 -9.74
C ALA A 199 -2.53 -2.31 -10.78
N LEU A 200 -3.73 -2.04 -11.32
CA LEU A 200 -4.37 -2.87 -12.35
C LEU A 200 -3.89 -2.56 -13.77
N ASP A 201 -3.49 -1.33 -14.04
CA ASP A 201 -3.11 -0.85 -15.38
C ASP A 201 -1.80 -0.02 -15.28
N PRO A 202 -0.65 -0.69 -15.07
CA PRO A 202 0.65 -0.04 -15.01
C PRO A 202 1.10 0.49 -16.37
N ASP A 203 1.95 1.52 -16.37
CA ASP A 203 2.66 1.94 -17.57
C ASP A 203 3.56 0.79 -18.10
N GLU A 204 3.67 0.66 -19.41
CA GLU A 204 4.63 -0.26 -20.03
C GLU A 204 6.00 0.42 -20.15
N THR A 205 6.88 0.21 -19.16
CA THR A 205 8.23 0.79 -19.14
C THR A 205 9.29 -0.26 -18.82
N ASP A 206 10.56 0.13 -18.94
CA ASP A 206 11.74 -0.64 -18.52
C ASP A 206 12.38 -0.04 -17.23
N TYR A 207 11.61 0.72 -16.44
CA TYR A 207 12.10 1.33 -15.23
C TYR A 207 12.17 0.32 -14.07
N TYR A 208 13.29 0.38 -13.35
CA TYR A 208 13.54 -0.42 -12.13
C TYR A 208 13.82 0.42 -10.91
N TYR A 209 14.17 1.70 -11.08
CA TYR A 209 14.55 2.62 -10.02
C TYR A 209 13.81 3.94 -10.17
N PHE A 210 13.54 4.59 -9.05
CA PHE A 210 12.99 5.94 -9.02
C PHE A 210 13.54 6.71 -7.84
N TYR A 211 13.55 8.04 -7.96
CA TYR A 211 13.99 8.96 -6.92
C TYR A 211 13.19 10.26 -7.01
N LEU A 212 12.72 10.77 -5.86
CA LEU A 212 12.10 12.09 -5.76
C LEU A 212 13.20 13.14 -5.74
N GLY A 213 13.35 13.89 -6.83
CA GLY A 213 14.37 14.93 -6.97
C GLY A 213 14.06 16.19 -6.15
N ASP A 214 15.07 17.05 -5.96
CA ASP A 214 14.95 18.34 -5.30
C ASP A 214 14.02 19.32 -6.05
N ASP A 215 13.72 19.02 -7.31
CA ASP A 215 12.76 19.75 -8.14
C ASP A 215 11.29 19.38 -7.84
N GLY A 216 11.08 18.42 -6.94
CA GLY A 216 9.77 17.90 -6.56
C GLY A 216 9.16 16.94 -7.57
N SER A 217 9.93 16.48 -8.57
CA SER A 217 9.50 15.50 -9.56
C SER A 217 10.10 14.13 -9.28
N THR A 218 9.35 13.06 -9.57
CA THR A 218 9.88 11.70 -9.53
C THR A 218 10.65 11.40 -10.81
N HIS A 219 11.89 10.99 -10.68
CA HIS A 219 12.75 10.57 -11.79
C HIS A 219 12.87 9.06 -11.84
N PHE A 220 12.73 8.47 -13.02
CA PHE A 220 12.71 7.02 -13.24
C PHE A 220 13.93 6.58 -14.04
N PHE A 221 14.47 5.40 -13.72
CA PHE A 221 15.69 4.87 -14.33
C PHE A 221 15.55 3.38 -14.61
N SER A 222 16.09 2.95 -15.74
CA SER A 222 16.28 1.53 -16.08
C SER A 222 17.67 1.01 -15.69
N ASP A 223 18.66 1.91 -15.55
CA ASP A 223 20.03 1.59 -15.22
C ASP A 223 20.37 2.01 -13.78
N TYR A 224 21.07 1.13 -13.03
CA TYR A 224 21.41 1.39 -11.63
C TYR A 224 22.50 2.46 -11.46
N ASP A 225 23.46 2.51 -12.38
CA ASP A 225 24.56 3.49 -12.28
C ASP A 225 24.03 4.90 -12.58
N GLU A 226 23.08 5.03 -13.53
CA GLU A 226 22.39 6.29 -13.79
C GLU A 226 21.55 6.74 -12.59
N PHE A 227 20.83 5.82 -11.94
CA PHE A 227 20.08 6.09 -10.71
C PHE A 227 21.02 6.59 -9.60
N LEU A 228 22.16 5.90 -9.36
CA LEU A 228 23.13 6.30 -8.33
C LEU A 228 23.71 7.68 -8.63
N ALA A 229 24.12 7.94 -9.87
CA ALA A 229 24.66 9.24 -10.29
C ALA A 229 23.68 10.38 -10.05
N PHE A 230 22.39 10.15 -10.36
CA PHE A 230 21.34 11.14 -10.09
C PHE A 230 21.16 11.36 -8.59
N ARG A 231 20.96 10.31 -7.80
CA ARG A 231 20.79 10.38 -6.34
C ARG A 231 21.95 11.14 -5.67
N ASP A 232 23.18 10.78 -6.02
CA ASP A 232 24.39 11.41 -5.44
C ASP A 232 24.49 12.90 -5.81
N SER A 233 23.98 13.29 -6.99
CA SER A 233 23.90 14.69 -7.39
C SER A 233 22.89 15.50 -6.54
N GLN A 234 21.82 14.86 -6.04
CA GLN A 234 20.82 15.49 -5.18
C GLN A 234 21.28 15.60 -3.73
N THR A 235 22.03 14.61 -3.23
CA THR A 235 22.50 14.58 -1.83
C THR A 235 23.78 15.38 -1.60
N GLY A 236 24.44 15.84 -2.66
CA GLY A 236 25.73 16.54 -2.58
C GLY A 236 26.91 15.62 -2.21
N GLU A 237 26.70 14.31 -2.19
CA GLU A 237 27.75 13.31 -2.02
C GLU A 237 28.44 13.04 -3.36
N THR A 238 29.44 13.87 -3.70
CA THR A 238 30.36 13.51 -4.78
C THR A 238 31.19 12.32 -4.33
N GLN A 239 31.15 11.21 -5.07
CA GLN A 239 32.14 10.14 -4.90
C GLN A 239 33.53 10.77 -4.99
N THR A 240 34.24 10.84 -3.86
CA THR A 240 35.67 11.02 -3.89
C THR A 240 36.28 9.69 -4.37
N ASP A 241 36.70 9.67 -5.63
CA ASP A 241 37.58 8.64 -6.16
C ASP A 241 38.87 8.64 -5.28
N ASP A 242 38.89 7.79 -4.27
CA ASP A 242 40.14 7.39 -3.63
C ASP A 242 40.71 6.24 -4.46
N GLY A 243 41.73 6.63 -5.28
CA GLY A 243 42.54 5.78 -6.13
C GLY A 243 43.40 4.75 -5.44
#